data_03fd25d90714e51ce5ce49750a091dd8
#
_entry.id   03fd25d90714e51ce5ce49750a091dd8
#
_cell.length_a   1.000
_cell.length_b   1.000
_cell.length_c   1.000
_cell.angle_alpha   90.00
_cell.angle_beta   90.00
_cell.angle_gamma   90.00
#
_symmetry.space_group_name_H-M   'P 1'
#
loop_
_entity.id
_entity.type
_entity.pdbx_description
1 polymer ?
#
loop_
_entity_poly.entity_id
_entity_poly.type
_entity_poly.pdbx_seq_one_letter_code
_entity_poly.pdbx_strand_id
1 'polypeptide(L)'
;MENFTNKQINFDILKERAHNLRWAEVPDGVIPLTAADHDFPCAPEVVEALTDYIKDGYFPYIENRGMERFKEDLAKSFRERKNEPVEAKYVLPIDSAARGMQVIADAFLQPGDECLVFDPVDFLFRTSMSNAGATIKLFPSNLKEDHISLEGLENYITPKTKMIGFCNPHNPMGMLYTKEDLDYLLTLSEKYGFYIMNDEIWSDMIYPEAHFNSLLEFGPERNKRTLTVYGFSKTFGVAGLRIGCVYATNQENYDKLVEASMVDSTIGGINLLSQVAGIACLEKGFYRVDQFVQQITENRDYALQRIAAMPGIKCHKPQATFVIFPDITETGMDPVELVELLKTKYKLAIVPGGERFFGPGSEGHVRICLATSHEVLEEGLNRLEACLKDLMSAK
;
A
#
# COMPACT_ATOMS: atom_id res chain seq x y z
N MET A 1 9.52 24.81 5.87
CA MET A 1 8.87 23.51 6.09
C MET A 1 7.91 23.55 7.28
N GLU A 2 6.80 24.31 7.16
CA GLU A 2 5.76 24.37 8.21
C GLU A 2 4.50 23.54 7.88
N ASN A 3 4.56 22.68 6.87
CA ASN A 3 3.34 22.14 6.24
C ASN A 3 2.86 20.77 6.78
N PHE A 4 3.50 20.21 7.83
CA PHE A 4 3.16 18.88 8.37
C PHE A 4 3.26 18.82 9.90
N THR A 5 2.84 19.90 10.56
CA THR A 5 2.76 19.99 12.04
C THR A 5 1.32 19.76 12.51
N ASN A 6 1.11 19.63 13.82
CA ASN A 6 -0.23 19.55 14.42
C ASN A 6 -1.15 20.70 14.01
N LYS A 7 -0.62 21.86 13.61
CA LYS A 7 -1.42 23.00 13.17
C LYS A 7 -2.16 22.76 11.85
N GLN A 8 -1.68 21.85 11.01
CA GLN A 8 -2.32 21.46 9.74
C GLN A 8 -3.26 20.27 9.88
N ILE A 9 -3.28 19.61 11.04
CA ILE A 9 -4.20 18.50 11.30
C ILE A 9 -5.43 19.05 12.02
N ASN A 10 -6.60 18.81 11.46
CA ASN A 10 -7.86 19.08 12.15
C ASN A 10 -8.42 17.78 12.73
N PHE A 11 -8.07 17.49 13.97
CA PHE A 11 -8.46 16.25 14.64
C PHE A 11 -9.97 16.08 14.79
N ASP A 12 -10.71 17.19 14.98
CA ASP A 12 -12.18 17.16 15.08
C ASP A 12 -12.79 16.74 13.74
N ILE A 13 -12.28 17.27 12.63
CA ILE A 13 -12.72 16.81 11.29
C ILE A 13 -12.40 15.34 11.09
N LEU A 14 -11.20 14.90 11.42
CA LEU A 14 -10.79 13.48 11.23
C LEU A 14 -11.66 12.54 12.06
N LYS A 15 -12.03 12.93 13.27
CA LYS A 15 -12.83 12.13 14.18
C LYS A 15 -14.32 12.17 13.82
N GLU A 16 -14.90 13.33 13.69
CA GLU A 16 -16.36 13.51 13.71
C GLU A 16 -16.97 13.70 12.31
N ARG A 17 -16.27 14.33 11.37
CA ARG A 17 -16.80 14.65 10.05
C ARG A 17 -16.31 13.72 8.95
N ALA A 18 -15.02 13.44 8.92
CA ALA A 18 -14.44 12.55 7.93
C ALA A 18 -14.50 11.07 8.33
N HIS A 19 -14.78 10.76 9.59
CA HIS A 19 -14.83 9.40 10.12
C HIS A 19 -13.56 8.58 9.77
N ASN A 20 -12.38 9.22 9.91
CA ASN A 20 -11.10 8.59 9.62
C ASN A 20 -10.91 7.31 10.43
N LEU A 21 -10.58 6.19 9.77
CA LEU A 21 -10.41 4.87 10.40
C LEU A 21 -9.38 4.83 11.54
N ARG A 22 -8.58 5.86 11.69
CA ARG A 22 -7.64 5.98 12.81
C ARG A 22 -8.32 6.69 13.99
N TRP A 23 -8.65 7.98 13.80
CA TRP A 23 -9.10 8.85 14.89
C TRP A 23 -10.55 8.60 15.34
N ALA A 24 -11.42 8.19 14.40
CA ALA A 24 -12.82 7.90 14.74
C ALA A 24 -13.02 6.56 15.45
N GLU A 25 -12.09 5.60 15.32
CA GLU A 25 -12.23 4.25 15.87
C GLU A 25 -11.62 4.09 17.27
N VAL A 26 -10.89 5.08 17.76
CA VAL A 26 -10.25 4.99 19.08
C VAL A 26 -10.98 5.83 20.12
N PRO A 27 -10.97 5.39 21.41
CA PRO A 27 -11.46 6.20 22.50
C PRO A 27 -10.69 7.51 22.68
N ASP A 28 -11.29 8.47 23.36
CA ASP A 28 -10.64 9.73 23.68
C ASP A 28 -9.32 9.54 24.42
N GLY A 29 -8.32 10.31 24.01
CA GLY A 29 -6.98 10.27 24.56
C GLY A 29 -6.08 9.13 24.01
N VAL A 30 -6.60 8.24 23.18
CA VAL A 30 -5.80 7.21 22.50
C VAL A 30 -5.20 7.81 21.22
N ILE A 31 -3.89 7.64 21.01
CA ILE A 31 -3.19 8.02 19.77
C ILE A 31 -3.23 6.84 18.80
N PRO A 32 -3.82 6.99 17.60
CA PRO A 32 -3.88 5.94 16.60
C PRO A 32 -2.70 6.02 15.61
N LEU A 33 -1.74 5.12 15.72
CA LEU A 33 -0.69 4.89 14.71
C LEU A 33 -0.99 3.58 13.94
N THR A 34 -2.25 3.38 13.55
CA THR A 34 -2.82 2.11 13.04
C THR A 34 -2.90 2.05 11.52
N ALA A 35 -4.03 2.43 10.93
CA ALA A 35 -4.25 2.36 9.50
C ALA A 35 -3.22 3.18 8.73
N ALA A 36 -2.78 2.67 7.59
CA ALA A 36 -1.84 3.36 6.71
C ALA A 36 -2.58 4.43 5.89
N ASP A 37 -2.93 5.53 6.54
CA ASP A 37 -3.62 6.69 5.98
C ASP A 37 -2.98 7.98 6.49
N HIS A 38 -3.21 9.10 5.78
CA HIS A 38 -2.68 10.41 6.14
C HIS A 38 -3.53 11.09 7.21
N ASP A 39 -2.89 11.79 8.15
CA ASP A 39 -3.60 12.71 9.06
C ASP A 39 -3.73 14.13 8.47
N PHE A 40 -3.02 14.40 7.38
CA PHE A 40 -2.99 15.71 6.72
C PHE A 40 -4.01 15.83 5.59
N PRO A 41 -4.52 17.04 5.31
CA PRO A 41 -5.37 17.27 4.15
C PRO A 41 -4.60 17.02 2.84
N CYS A 42 -5.32 16.60 1.80
CA CYS A 42 -4.78 16.48 0.45
C CYS A 42 -4.35 17.86 -0.12
N ALA A 43 -3.75 17.86 -1.29
CA ALA A 43 -3.38 19.09 -1.98
C ALA A 43 -4.62 19.99 -2.19
N PRO A 44 -4.52 21.30 -1.94
CA PRO A 44 -5.67 22.24 -2.07
C PRO A 44 -6.24 22.26 -3.49
N GLU A 45 -5.44 22.00 -4.51
CA GLU A 45 -5.86 21.94 -5.91
C GLU A 45 -6.87 20.81 -6.17
N VAL A 46 -6.81 19.73 -5.39
CA VAL A 46 -7.80 18.65 -5.45
C VAL A 46 -9.16 19.14 -4.91
N VAL A 47 -9.13 19.89 -3.79
CA VAL A 47 -10.34 20.48 -3.20
C VAL A 47 -10.95 21.52 -4.15
N GLU A 48 -10.11 22.36 -4.76
CA GLU A 48 -10.54 23.36 -5.74
C GLU A 48 -11.20 22.71 -6.95
N ALA A 49 -10.57 21.68 -7.55
CA ALA A 49 -11.12 20.98 -8.70
C ALA A 49 -12.49 20.34 -8.42
N LEU A 50 -12.64 19.73 -7.26
CA LEU A 50 -13.91 19.14 -6.83
C LEU A 50 -14.97 20.25 -6.60
N THR A 51 -14.60 21.33 -5.90
CA THR A 51 -15.51 22.44 -5.62
C THR A 51 -15.98 23.10 -6.90
N ASP A 52 -15.07 23.34 -7.84
CA ASP A 52 -15.40 23.91 -9.15
C ASP A 52 -16.33 23.02 -9.96
N TYR A 53 -16.15 21.71 -9.89
CA TYR A 53 -17.00 20.78 -10.60
C TYR A 53 -18.42 20.71 -10.01
N ILE A 54 -18.54 20.57 -8.68
CA ILE A 54 -19.83 20.36 -8.02
C ILE A 54 -20.75 21.59 -8.03
N LYS A 55 -20.20 22.81 -8.14
CA LYS A 55 -21.01 24.06 -8.11
C LYS A 55 -22.05 24.17 -9.23
N ASP A 56 -21.79 23.51 -10.37
CA ASP A 56 -22.69 23.55 -11.51
C ASP A 56 -23.84 22.51 -11.43
N GLY A 57 -23.73 21.53 -10.53
CA GLY A 57 -24.79 20.58 -10.20
C GLY A 57 -25.06 19.49 -11.25
N TYR A 58 -24.14 19.23 -12.17
CA TYR A 58 -24.29 18.19 -13.21
C TYR A 58 -23.45 16.96 -12.89
N PHE A 59 -24.10 15.82 -12.75
CA PHE A 59 -23.47 14.51 -12.44
C PHE A 59 -23.95 13.42 -13.41
N PRO A 60 -23.65 13.52 -14.70
CA PRO A 60 -24.10 12.56 -15.70
C PRO A 60 -23.31 11.24 -15.61
N TYR A 61 -23.80 10.22 -16.31
CA TYR A 61 -22.97 9.07 -16.65
C TYR A 61 -21.79 9.52 -17.53
N ILE A 62 -20.65 8.91 -17.31
CA ILE A 62 -19.44 9.12 -18.10
C ILE A 62 -19.01 7.82 -18.76
N GLU A 63 -17.91 7.84 -19.51
CA GLU A 63 -17.33 6.66 -20.14
C GLU A 63 -17.08 5.55 -19.13
N ASN A 64 -17.66 4.37 -19.36
CA ASN A 64 -17.60 3.25 -18.42
C ASN A 64 -16.18 2.81 -18.08
N ARG A 65 -15.27 2.85 -19.07
CA ARG A 65 -13.86 2.47 -18.92
C ARG A 65 -12.97 3.61 -18.43
N GLY A 66 -13.56 4.68 -17.94
CA GLY A 66 -12.87 5.87 -17.44
C GLY A 66 -12.61 6.93 -18.50
N MET A 67 -12.50 8.19 -18.04
CA MET A 67 -12.22 9.37 -18.88
C MET A 67 -10.85 9.21 -19.56
N GLU A 68 -10.77 9.49 -20.87
CA GLU A 68 -9.53 9.36 -21.64
C GLU A 68 -8.41 10.19 -21.03
N ARG A 69 -8.70 11.46 -20.68
CA ARG A 69 -7.73 12.34 -20.00
C ARG A 69 -7.16 11.72 -18.72
N PHE A 70 -8.01 11.08 -17.89
CA PHE A 70 -7.55 10.45 -16.67
C PHE A 70 -6.59 9.29 -16.94
N LYS A 71 -6.86 8.46 -17.94
CA LYS A 71 -5.99 7.35 -18.36
C LYS A 71 -4.66 7.84 -18.95
N GLU A 72 -4.72 8.92 -19.74
CA GLU A 72 -3.53 9.55 -20.32
C GLU A 72 -2.62 10.14 -19.23
N ASP A 73 -3.20 10.85 -18.26
CA ASP A 73 -2.46 11.43 -17.12
C ASP A 73 -1.85 10.34 -16.23
N LEU A 74 -2.58 9.23 -15.98
CA LEU A 74 -2.04 8.06 -15.29
C LEU A 74 -0.83 7.49 -16.02
N ALA A 75 -1.00 7.17 -17.32
CA ALA A 75 0.06 6.58 -18.12
C ALA A 75 1.28 7.52 -18.23
N LYS A 76 1.05 8.83 -18.35
CA LYS A 76 2.10 9.85 -18.33
C LYS A 76 2.85 9.85 -16.99
N SER A 77 2.13 9.86 -15.88
CA SER A 77 2.71 9.82 -14.53
C SER A 77 3.60 8.58 -14.34
N PHE A 78 3.15 7.40 -14.77
CA PHE A 78 3.92 6.17 -14.66
C PHE A 78 5.21 6.22 -15.49
N ARG A 79 5.15 6.75 -16.71
CA ARG A 79 6.35 6.92 -17.55
C ARG A 79 7.36 7.92 -16.96
N GLU A 80 6.88 9.08 -16.50
CA GLU A 80 7.74 10.17 -16.04
C GLU A 80 8.34 9.94 -14.65
N ARG A 81 7.57 9.31 -13.74
CA ARG A 81 8.00 9.14 -12.35
C ARG A 81 8.61 7.77 -12.05
N LYS A 82 8.20 6.74 -12.80
CA LYS A 82 8.58 5.35 -12.50
C LYS A 82 9.26 4.63 -13.67
N ASN A 83 9.50 5.33 -14.77
CA ASN A 83 10.07 4.73 -15.99
C ASN A 83 9.30 3.51 -16.53
N GLU A 84 7.99 3.46 -16.32
CA GLU A 84 7.11 2.39 -16.78
C GLU A 84 6.53 2.73 -18.16
N PRO A 85 6.76 1.91 -19.20
CA PRO A 85 6.25 2.17 -20.54
C PRO A 85 4.76 1.81 -20.69
N VAL A 86 3.91 2.37 -19.82
CA VAL A 86 2.46 2.11 -19.80
C VAL A 86 1.76 2.90 -20.90
N GLU A 87 0.88 2.23 -21.66
CA GLU A 87 0.01 2.85 -22.65
C GLU A 87 -1.38 3.11 -22.04
N ALA A 88 -1.91 4.33 -22.20
CA ALA A 88 -3.21 4.74 -21.64
C ALA A 88 -4.36 3.80 -22.02
N LYS A 89 -4.33 3.23 -23.25
CA LYS A 89 -5.36 2.29 -23.72
C LYS A 89 -5.47 0.99 -22.93
N TYR A 90 -4.42 0.64 -22.16
CA TYR A 90 -4.37 -0.55 -21.30
C TYR A 90 -4.53 -0.23 -19.81
N VAL A 91 -4.88 1.01 -19.48
CA VAL A 91 -5.21 1.44 -18.10
C VAL A 91 -6.72 1.40 -17.90
N LEU A 92 -7.16 0.69 -16.87
CA LEU A 92 -8.54 0.60 -16.45
C LEU A 92 -8.71 1.23 -15.07
N PRO A 93 -9.25 2.45 -14.97
CA PRO A 93 -9.61 3.06 -13.71
C PRO A 93 -10.65 2.25 -12.95
N ILE A 94 -10.43 2.08 -11.65
CA ILE A 94 -11.32 1.38 -10.72
C ILE A 94 -11.35 2.10 -9.36
N ASP A 95 -12.25 1.68 -8.49
CA ASP A 95 -12.49 2.37 -7.23
C ASP A 95 -11.38 2.20 -6.17
N SER A 96 -10.45 1.27 -6.35
CA SER A 96 -9.35 1.06 -5.41
C SER A 96 -8.36 0.00 -5.91
N ALA A 97 -7.12 0.03 -5.40
CA ALA A 97 -6.16 -1.05 -5.62
C ALA A 97 -6.69 -2.40 -5.11
N ALA A 98 -7.36 -2.42 -3.95
CA ALA A 98 -7.98 -3.64 -3.43
C ALA A 98 -9.01 -4.26 -4.39
N ARG A 99 -9.87 -3.43 -5.02
CA ARG A 99 -10.77 -3.91 -6.08
C ARG A 99 -9.99 -4.39 -7.29
N GLY A 100 -8.88 -3.72 -7.64
CA GLY A 100 -7.99 -4.13 -8.72
C GLY A 100 -7.41 -5.51 -8.51
N MET A 101 -6.95 -5.82 -7.31
CA MET A 101 -6.45 -7.15 -6.97
C MET A 101 -7.55 -8.22 -7.13
N GLN A 102 -8.79 -7.91 -6.71
CA GLN A 102 -9.91 -8.83 -6.92
C GLN A 102 -10.22 -9.01 -8.42
N VAL A 103 -10.25 -7.92 -9.20
CA VAL A 103 -10.45 -7.98 -10.66
C VAL A 103 -9.40 -8.84 -11.36
N ILE A 104 -8.11 -8.69 -10.96
CA ILE A 104 -7.04 -9.54 -11.48
C ILE A 104 -7.27 -11.00 -11.11
N ALA A 105 -7.62 -11.29 -9.85
CA ALA A 105 -7.89 -12.64 -9.41
C ALA A 105 -9.07 -13.27 -10.18
N ASP A 106 -10.18 -12.55 -10.30
CA ASP A 106 -11.37 -13.02 -11.02
C ASP A 106 -11.11 -13.25 -12.54
N ALA A 107 -10.21 -12.44 -13.14
CA ALA A 107 -9.88 -12.52 -14.56
C ALA A 107 -8.95 -13.70 -14.92
N PHE A 108 -8.07 -14.11 -13.99
CA PHE A 108 -6.94 -14.99 -14.31
C PHE A 108 -6.86 -16.26 -13.49
N LEU A 109 -7.69 -16.41 -12.44
CA LEU A 109 -7.72 -17.59 -11.58
C LEU A 109 -9.04 -18.34 -11.70
N GLN A 110 -8.96 -19.63 -11.40
CA GLN A 110 -10.14 -20.50 -11.29
C GLN A 110 -9.98 -21.47 -10.10
N PRO A 111 -11.06 -22.08 -9.62
CA PRO A 111 -10.99 -23.06 -8.55
C PRO A 111 -10.03 -24.21 -8.88
N GLY A 112 -9.10 -24.47 -7.95
CA GLY A 112 -8.06 -25.48 -8.09
C GLY A 112 -6.70 -24.97 -8.55
N ASP A 113 -6.58 -23.70 -8.96
CA ASP A 113 -5.29 -23.06 -9.20
C ASP A 113 -4.53 -22.88 -7.87
N GLU A 114 -3.20 -22.86 -7.94
CA GLU A 114 -2.33 -22.50 -6.82
C GLU A 114 -1.75 -21.09 -7.02
N CYS A 115 -1.71 -20.32 -5.93
CA CYS A 115 -1.06 -19.02 -5.89
C CYS A 115 0.03 -18.98 -4.84
N LEU A 116 1.17 -18.37 -5.16
CA LEU A 116 2.21 -18.06 -4.19
C LEU A 116 2.00 -16.63 -3.67
N VAL A 117 2.06 -16.47 -2.36
CA VAL A 117 1.96 -15.19 -1.66
C VAL A 117 3.10 -15.09 -0.68
N PHE A 118 3.75 -13.95 -0.65
CA PHE A 118 4.81 -13.68 0.33
C PHE A 118 4.25 -13.68 1.76
N ASP A 119 5.09 -14.06 2.71
CA ASP A 119 4.72 -14.08 4.13
C ASP A 119 5.90 -13.54 4.98
N PRO A 120 5.71 -12.41 5.68
CA PRO A 120 4.48 -11.62 5.75
C PRO A 120 4.24 -10.74 4.51
N VAL A 121 2.98 -10.45 4.21
CA VAL A 121 2.53 -9.44 3.24
C VAL A 121 1.09 -9.03 3.57
N ASP A 122 0.61 -7.92 3.00
CA ASP A 122 -0.76 -7.44 3.14
C ASP A 122 -1.79 -8.56 2.84
N PHE A 123 -2.80 -8.69 3.69
CA PHE A 123 -3.79 -9.76 3.62
C PHE A 123 -4.62 -9.76 2.32
N LEU A 124 -4.66 -8.64 1.59
CA LEU A 124 -5.45 -8.51 0.35
C LEU A 124 -5.01 -9.49 -0.73
N PHE A 125 -3.73 -9.86 -0.80
CA PHE A 125 -3.27 -10.90 -1.73
C PHE A 125 -3.96 -12.23 -1.47
N ARG A 126 -3.93 -12.69 -0.22
CA ARG A 126 -4.57 -13.95 0.17
C ARG A 126 -6.08 -13.89 -0.03
N THR A 127 -6.70 -12.77 0.36
CA THR A 127 -8.14 -12.60 0.27
C THR A 127 -8.63 -12.63 -1.17
N SER A 128 -8.04 -11.83 -2.07
CA SER A 128 -8.48 -11.75 -3.47
C SER A 128 -8.30 -13.07 -4.20
N MET A 129 -7.16 -13.73 -4.03
CA MET A 129 -6.88 -15.01 -4.68
C MET A 129 -7.75 -16.16 -4.12
N SER A 130 -7.98 -16.20 -2.80
CA SER A 130 -8.89 -17.18 -2.19
C SER A 130 -10.34 -16.99 -2.61
N ASN A 131 -10.79 -15.73 -2.76
CA ASN A 131 -12.14 -15.43 -3.26
C ASN A 131 -12.36 -15.95 -4.69
N ALA A 132 -11.31 -15.98 -5.51
CA ALA A 132 -11.34 -16.58 -6.86
C ALA A 132 -11.23 -18.12 -6.83
N GLY A 133 -11.16 -18.74 -5.67
CA GLY A 133 -11.11 -20.19 -5.49
C GLY A 133 -9.72 -20.81 -5.57
N ALA A 134 -8.66 -20.02 -5.56
CA ALA A 134 -7.29 -20.53 -5.59
C ALA A 134 -6.83 -21.01 -4.21
N THR A 135 -5.92 -21.97 -4.20
CA THR A 135 -5.21 -22.42 -3.02
C THR A 135 -3.96 -21.57 -2.79
N ILE A 136 -3.81 -21.01 -1.60
CA ILE A 136 -2.66 -20.18 -1.26
C ILE A 136 -1.51 -21.02 -0.72
N LYS A 137 -0.31 -20.79 -1.26
CA LYS A 137 0.95 -21.22 -0.71
C LYS A 137 1.77 -20.03 -0.26
N LEU A 138 2.38 -20.11 0.90
CA LEU A 138 3.19 -19.03 1.46
C LEU A 138 4.65 -19.21 1.10
N PHE A 139 5.30 -18.13 0.66
CA PHE A 139 6.74 -18.02 0.47
C PHE A 139 7.31 -17.06 1.51
N PRO A 140 8.30 -17.46 2.33
CA PRO A 140 8.86 -16.57 3.34
C PRO A 140 9.47 -15.33 2.71
N SER A 141 9.09 -14.15 3.20
CA SER A 141 9.73 -12.88 2.81
C SER A 141 11.13 -12.81 3.44
N ASN A 142 12.14 -13.26 2.71
CA ASN A 142 13.52 -13.36 3.19
C ASN A 142 14.17 -11.98 3.24
N LEU A 143 14.01 -11.29 4.38
CA LEU A 143 14.64 -9.99 4.60
C LEU A 143 16.15 -10.17 4.70
N LYS A 144 16.88 -9.49 3.84
CA LYS A 144 18.33 -9.26 3.90
C LYS A 144 18.57 -7.87 4.50
N GLU A 145 19.85 -7.49 4.61
CA GLU A 145 20.22 -6.21 5.21
C GLU A 145 19.59 -5.01 4.47
N ASP A 146 19.51 -5.06 3.14
CA ASP A 146 19.14 -3.95 2.26
C ASP A 146 18.03 -4.27 1.23
N HIS A 147 17.47 -5.49 1.22
CA HIS A 147 16.39 -5.88 0.29
C HIS A 147 15.64 -7.12 0.77
N ILE A 148 14.55 -7.46 0.09
CA ILE A 148 13.88 -8.76 0.22
C ILE A 148 14.37 -9.66 -0.90
N SER A 149 15.00 -10.78 -0.56
CA SER A 149 15.54 -11.73 -1.53
C SER A 149 14.50 -12.70 -2.03
N LEU A 150 14.52 -12.97 -3.34
CA LEU A 150 13.72 -14.01 -3.99
C LEU A 150 14.44 -15.37 -4.06
N GLU A 151 15.56 -15.51 -3.38
CA GLU A 151 16.33 -16.76 -3.34
C GLU A 151 15.45 -17.92 -2.87
N GLY A 152 15.42 -19.01 -3.64
CA GLY A 152 14.64 -20.21 -3.33
C GLY A 152 13.17 -20.15 -3.78
N LEU A 153 12.68 -19.04 -4.34
CA LEU A 153 11.30 -18.92 -4.82
C LEU A 153 10.92 -20.05 -5.80
N GLU A 154 11.84 -20.43 -6.69
CA GLU A 154 11.62 -21.47 -7.68
C GLU A 154 11.21 -22.82 -7.06
N ASN A 155 11.70 -23.16 -5.85
CA ASN A 155 11.38 -24.41 -5.16
C ASN A 155 9.92 -24.50 -4.71
N TYR A 156 9.20 -23.37 -4.66
CA TYR A 156 7.79 -23.30 -4.29
C TYR A 156 6.85 -23.37 -5.49
N ILE A 157 7.38 -23.23 -6.72
CA ILE A 157 6.60 -23.27 -7.95
C ILE A 157 6.26 -24.70 -8.30
N THR A 158 4.98 -24.95 -8.62
CA THR A 158 4.48 -26.26 -9.06
C THR A 158 3.80 -26.11 -10.42
N PRO A 159 3.49 -27.23 -11.11
CA PRO A 159 2.70 -27.17 -12.34
C PRO A 159 1.31 -26.55 -12.19
N LYS A 160 0.81 -26.37 -10.97
CA LYS A 160 -0.46 -25.72 -10.64
C LYS A 160 -0.32 -24.25 -10.29
N THR A 161 0.91 -23.76 -10.11
CA THR A 161 1.15 -22.34 -9.79
C THR A 161 0.70 -21.47 -10.95
N LYS A 162 -0.38 -20.70 -10.72
CA LYS A 162 -1.01 -19.86 -11.73
C LYS A 162 -0.67 -18.38 -11.56
N MET A 163 -0.47 -17.95 -10.32
CA MET A 163 -0.20 -16.54 -10.01
C MET A 163 0.73 -16.40 -8.80
N ILE A 164 1.56 -15.37 -8.84
CA ILE A 164 2.36 -14.91 -7.69
C ILE A 164 1.89 -13.51 -7.31
N GLY A 165 1.57 -13.30 -6.02
CA GLY A 165 1.28 -11.99 -5.45
C GLY A 165 2.59 -11.28 -5.11
N PHE A 166 2.82 -10.11 -5.69
CA PHE A 166 4.07 -9.36 -5.57
C PHE A 166 3.79 -7.92 -5.14
N CYS A 167 4.29 -7.52 -3.97
CA CYS A 167 4.11 -6.20 -3.37
C CYS A 167 5.43 -5.42 -3.45
N ASN A 168 5.49 -4.38 -4.27
CA ASN A 168 6.69 -3.57 -4.45
C ASN A 168 6.35 -2.07 -4.57
N PRO A 169 6.69 -1.25 -3.59
CA PRO A 169 7.35 -1.53 -2.29
C PRO A 169 6.55 -2.44 -1.37
N HIS A 170 7.27 -3.23 -0.58
CA HIS A 170 6.69 -4.28 0.23
C HIS A 170 6.02 -3.74 1.52
N ASN A 171 4.77 -4.08 1.75
CA ASN A 171 4.05 -3.83 3.01
C ASN A 171 3.83 -5.19 3.73
N PRO A 172 4.27 -5.35 4.99
CA PRO A 172 4.57 -4.29 5.98
C PRO A 172 6.05 -3.91 6.11
N MET A 173 6.98 -4.56 5.43
CA MET A 173 8.41 -4.38 5.70
C MET A 173 8.98 -3.04 5.21
N GLY A 174 8.33 -2.36 4.25
CA GLY A 174 8.84 -1.11 3.68
C GLY A 174 10.13 -1.27 2.87
N MET A 175 10.41 -2.48 2.38
CA MET A 175 11.61 -2.80 1.62
C MET A 175 11.34 -2.85 0.13
N LEU A 176 12.40 -2.71 -0.65
CA LEU A 176 12.41 -2.80 -2.10
C LEU A 176 13.08 -4.10 -2.55
N TYR A 177 12.93 -4.41 -3.83
CA TYR A 177 13.63 -5.51 -4.48
C TYR A 177 14.73 -4.96 -5.39
N THR A 178 15.81 -5.72 -5.53
CA THR A 178 16.89 -5.39 -6.45
C THR A 178 16.42 -5.60 -7.90
N LYS A 179 17.13 -4.99 -8.85
CA LYS A 179 16.83 -5.19 -10.26
C LYS A 179 17.05 -6.65 -10.68
N GLU A 180 18.02 -7.31 -10.06
CA GLU A 180 18.32 -8.72 -10.23
C GLU A 180 17.17 -9.63 -9.75
N ASP A 181 16.56 -9.32 -8.58
CA ASP A 181 15.38 -10.04 -8.10
C ASP A 181 14.20 -9.89 -9.06
N LEU A 182 13.96 -8.68 -9.59
CA LEU A 182 12.88 -8.43 -10.54
C LEU A 182 13.09 -9.19 -11.86
N ASP A 183 14.32 -9.18 -12.39
CA ASP A 183 14.68 -9.95 -13.58
C ASP A 183 14.51 -11.46 -13.36
N TYR A 184 14.89 -11.94 -12.19
CA TYR A 184 14.69 -13.34 -11.80
C TYR A 184 13.21 -13.72 -11.73
N LEU A 185 12.36 -12.89 -11.11
CA LEU A 185 10.91 -13.12 -11.06
C LEU A 185 10.28 -13.20 -12.45
N LEU A 186 10.65 -12.28 -13.35
CA LEU A 186 10.19 -12.27 -14.74
C LEU A 186 10.66 -13.52 -15.49
N THR A 187 11.91 -13.94 -15.28
CA THR A 187 12.47 -15.16 -15.87
C THR A 187 11.70 -16.41 -15.41
N LEU A 188 11.34 -16.50 -14.13
CA LEU A 188 10.51 -17.57 -13.62
C LEU A 188 9.09 -17.52 -14.22
N SER A 189 8.50 -16.33 -14.37
CA SER A 189 7.19 -16.17 -15.01
C SER A 189 7.20 -16.63 -16.47
N GLU A 190 8.27 -16.32 -17.22
CA GLU A 190 8.46 -16.78 -18.59
C GLU A 190 8.60 -18.30 -18.66
N LYS A 191 9.41 -18.87 -17.76
CA LYS A 191 9.71 -20.32 -17.71
C LYS A 191 8.50 -21.17 -17.33
N TYR A 192 7.72 -20.74 -16.32
CA TYR A 192 6.64 -21.52 -15.74
C TYR A 192 5.24 -21.09 -16.18
N GLY A 193 5.10 -19.93 -16.80
CA GLY A 193 3.86 -19.43 -17.37
C GLY A 193 2.85 -18.87 -16.36
N PHE A 194 3.26 -18.59 -15.13
CA PHE A 194 2.40 -17.96 -14.13
C PHE A 194 2.26 -16.45 -14.37
N TYR A 195 1.16 -15.87 -13.88
CA TYR A 195 0.93 -14.43 -13.85
C TYR A 195 1.52 -13.80 -12.60
N ILE A 196 1.85 -12.52 -12.67
CA ILE A 196 2.29 -11.71 -11.52
C ILE A 196 1.20 -10.68 -11.23
N MET A 197 0.58 -10.78 -10.05
CA MET A 197 -0.26 -9.71 -9.49
C MET A 197 0.67 -8.73 -8.79
N ASN A 198 1.00 -7.63 -9.44
CA ASN A 198 1.96 -6.64 -9.00
C ASN A 198 1.24 -5.48 -8.30
N ASP A 199 1.45 -5.29 -7.01
CA ASP A 199 0.88 -4.17 -6.25
C ASP A 199 1.94 -3.08 -6.04
N GLU A 200 1.73 -1.95 -6.71
CA GLU A 200 2.59 -0.77 -6.65
C GLU A 200 1.94 0.43 -5.94
N ILE A 201 0.96 0.18 -5.07
CA ILE A 201 0.26 1.26 -4.35
C ILE A 201 1.20 2.16 -3.52
N TRP A 202 2.40 1.67 -3.20
CA TRP A 202 3.40 2.38 -2.41
C TRP A 202 4.52 3.02 -3.24
N SER A 203 4.50 2.90 -4.55
CA SER A 203 5.62 3.23 -5.44
C SER A 203 6.02 4.72 -5.49
N ASP A 204 5.20 5.63 -4.95
CA ASP A 204 5.56 7.05 -4.76
C ASP A 204 6.08 7.37 -3.34
N MET A 205 6.04 6.41 -2.43
CA MET A 205 6.48 6.58 -1.03
C MET A 205 7.88 6.00 -0.83
N ILE A 206 8.86 6.55 -1.56
CA ILE A 206 10.25 6.08 -1.57
C ILE A 206 11.11 7.08 -0.81
N TYR A 207 11.92 6.60 0.14
CA TYR A 207 12.83 7.45 0.89
C TYR A 207 13.99 7.94 0.02
N PRO A 208 14.53 9.15 0.26
CA PRO A 208 15.49 9.80 -0.66
C PRO A 208 16.78 9.02 -0.94
N GLU A 209 17.19 8.16 -0.02
CA GLU A 209 18.38 7.32 -0.17
C GLU A 209 18.16 6.02 -0.93
N ALA A 210 16.90 5.68 -1.23
CA ALA A 210 16.52 4.43 -1.90
C ALA A 210 16.12 4.68 -3.36
N HIS A 211 16.15 3.63 -4.16
CA HIS A 211 15.73 3.68 -5.55
C HIS A 211 14.68 2.60 -5.84
N PHE A 212 13.51 3.02 -6.28
CA PHE A 212 12.46 2.11 -6.71
C PHE A 212 12.74 1.60 -8.12
N ASN A 213 12.71 0.28 -8.28
CA ASN A 213 12.73 -0.39 -9.58
C ASN A 213 11.34 -1.02 -9.80
N SER A 214 10.70 -0.74 -10.93
CA SER A 214 9.46 -1.41 -11.33
C SER A 214 9.74 -2.64 -12.19
N LEU A 215 8.88 -3.67 -12.06
CA LEU A 215 8.87 -4.78 -13.02
C LEU A 215 8.66 -4.29 -14.46
N LEU A 216 7.87 -3.24 -14.64
CA LEU A 216 7.50 -2.73 -15.97
C LEU A 216 8.65 -2.02 -16.70
N GLU A 217 9.72 -1.62 -16.00
CA GLU A 217 10.94 -1.09 -16.65
C GLU A 217 11.60 -2.07 -17.61
N PHE A 218 11.39 -3.38 -17.42
CA PHE A 218 11.89 -4.42 -18.32
C PHE A 218 11.14 -4.51 -19.66
N GLY A 219 10.16 -3.64 -19.87
CA GLY A 219 9.40 -3.51 -21.10
C GLY A 219 8.23 -4.49 -21.25
N PRO A 220 7.32 -4.22 -22.21
CA PRO A 220 6.08 -4.95 -22.36
C PRO A 220 6.25 -6.43 -22.73
N GLU A 221 7.30 -6.78 -23.47
CA GLU A 221 7.58 -8.15 -23.89
C GLU A 221 7.87 -9.08 -22.69
N ARG A 222 8.68 -8.61 -21.72
CA ARG A 222 8.97 -9.34 -20.49
C ARG A 222 7.75 -9.37 -19.54
N ASN A 223 6.92 -8.34 -19.61
CA ASN A 223 5.77 -8.15 -18.71
C ASN A 223 4.42 -8.64 -19.28
N LYS A 224 4.43 -9.57 -20.25
CA LYS A 224 3.20 -10.10 -20.85
C LYS A 224 2.24 -10.74 -19.84
N ARG A 225 2.74 -11.17 -18.68
CA ARG A 225 1.97 -11.78 -17.60
C ARG A 225 1.97 -10.96 -16.31
N THR A 226 2.45 -9.72 -16.35
CA THR A 226 2.37 -8.80 -15.22
C THR A 226 1.09 -7.99 -15.30
N LEU A 227 0.34 -7.98 -14.20
CA LEU A 227 -0.93 -7.26 -14.04
C LEU A 227 -0.74 -6.37 -12.82
N THR A 228 -0.76 -5.06 -13.02
CA THR A 228 -0.37 -4.11 -11.97
C THR A 228 -1.57 -3.36 -11.44
N VAL A 229 -1.61 -3.17 -10.12
CA VAL A 229 -2.55 -2.29 -9.45
C VAL A 229 -1.81 -1.08 -8.89
N TYR A 230 -2.47 0.07 -8.96
CA TYR A 230 -2.04 1.32 -8.35
C TYR A 230 -3.22 2.04 -7.73
N GLY A 231 -2.98 2.82 -6.67
CA GLY A 231 -4.03 3.56 -5.98
C GLY A 231 -3.54 4.87 -5.39
N PHE A 232 -4.43 5.84 -5.30
CA PHE A 232 -4.15 7.21 -4.87
C PHE A 232 -4.13 7.38 -3.35
N SER A 233 -4.61 6.38 -2.62
CA SER A 233 -4.77 6.47 -1.16
C SER A 233 -3.46 6.74 -0.43
N LYS A 234 -2.35 6.11 -0.85
CA LYS A 234 -1.05 6.26 -0.20
C LYS A 234 -0.28 7.47 -0.73
N THR A 235 -0.35 7.70 -2.03
CA THR A 235 0.35 8.81 -2.68
C THR A 235 -0.24 10.17 -2.31
N PHE A 236 -1.56 10.32 -2.37
CA PHE A 236 -2.20 11.63 -2.27
C PHE A 236 -3.05 11.84 -1.00
N GLY A 237 -3.19 10.83 -0.14
CA GLY A 237 -4.01 10.92 1.08
C GLY A 237 -5.51 11.04 0.80
N VAL A 238 -6.00 10.43 -0.28
CA VAL A 238 -7.39 10.54 -0.75
C VAL A 238 -8.13 9.19 -0.75
N ALA A 239 -7.84 8.34 0.24
CA ALA A 239 -8.42 7.00 0.35
C ALA A 239 -9.96 6.98 0.27
N GLY A 240 -10.60 7.98 0.86
CA GLY A 240 -12.07 8.15 0.85
C GLY A 240 -12.68 8.47 -0.50
N LEU A 241 -11.89 9.00 -1.44
CA LEU A 241 -12.35 9.27 -2.81
C LEU A 241 -12.35 8.02 -3.70
N ARG A 242 -11.81 6.90 -3.21
CA ARG A 242 -11.86 5.61 -3.92
C ARG A 242 -11.31 5.69 -5.34
N ILE A 243 -10.00 5.98 -5.48
CA ILE A 243 -9.33 6.16 -6.77
C ILE A 243 -8.21 5.13 -6.90
N GLY A 244 -8.27 4.32 -7.95
CA GLY A 244 -7.24 3.36 -8.33
C GLY A 244 -7.31 3.02 -9.81
N CYS A 245 -6.39 2.17 -10.24
CA CYS A 245 -6.42 1.57 -11.56
C CYS A 245 -5.77 0.19 -11.54
N VAL A 246 -6.13 -0.60 -12.51
CA VAL A 246 -5.43 -1.81 -12.91
C VAL A 246 -4.97 -1.65 -14.35
N TYR A 247 -3.79 -2.14 -14.68
CA TYR A 247 -3.25 -2.04 -16.02
C TYR A 247 -2.45 -3.26 -16.43
N ALA A 248 -2.41 -3.47 -17.75
CA ALA A 248 -1.71 -4.56 -18.42
C ALA A 248 -0.76 -3.98 -19.47
N THR A 249 0.03 -4.85 -20.10
CA THR A 249 0.97 -4.46 -21.16
C THR A 249 0.51 -4.92 -22.55
N ASN A 250 -0.67 -5.55 -22.65
CA ASN A 250 -1.20 -6.07 -23.90
C ASN A 250 -2.74 -6.11 -23.91
N GLN A 251 -3.29 -6.17 -25.13
CA GLN A 251 -4.73 -6.12 -25.35
C GLN A 251 -5.47 -7.32 -24.75
N GLU A 252 -4.93 -8.53 -24.88
CA GLU A 252 -5.58 -9.75 -24.39
C GLU A 252 -5.85 -9.68 -22.89
N ASN A 253 -4.85 -9.29 -22.11
CA ASN A 253 -4.98 -9.16 -20.65
C ASN A 253 -5.89 -8.00 -20.28
N TYR A 254 -5.82 -6.88 -21.00
CA TYR A 254 -6.71 -5.75 -20.78
C TYR A 254 -8.18 -6.13 -20.98
N ASP A 255 -8.49 -6.86 -22.04
CA ASP A 255 -9.87 -7.30 -22.32
C ASP A 255 -10.41 -8.23 -21.21
N LYS A 256 -9.58 -9.14 -20.68
CA LYS A 256 -9.94 -9.97 -19.52
C LYS A 256 -10.22 -9.14 -18.26
N LEU A 257 -9.40 -8.10 -18.01
CA LEU A 257 -9.63 -7.18 -16.88
C LEU A 257 -10.94 -6.40 -17.05
N VAL A 258 -11.24 -5.92 -18.26
CA VAL A 258 -12.50 -5.24 -18.55
C VAL A 258 -13.70 -6.17 -18.31
N GLU A 259 -13.65 -7.40 -18.80
CA GLU A 259 -14.70 -8.40 -18.60
C GLU A 259 -14.94 -8.70 -17.12
N ALA A 260 -13.87 -9.03 -16.38
CA ALA A 260 -13.97 -9.37 -14.96
C ALA A 260 -14.39 -8.17 -14.07
N SER A 261 -14.04 -6.96 -14.47
CA SER A 261 -14.42 -5.74 -13.73
C SER A 261 -15.89 -5.38 -13.88
N MET A 262 -16.55 -5.86 -14.94
CA MET A 262 -17.94 -5.55 -15.32
C MET A 262 -18.19 -4.06 -15.64
N VAL A 263 -17.15 -3.27 -15.91
CA VAL A 263 -17.29 -1.82 -16.15
C VAL A 263 -18.22 -1.49 -17.31
N ASP A 264 -18.23 -2.32 -18.36
CA ASP A 264 -19.09 -2.13 -19.53
C ASP A 264 -20.59 -2.30 -19.21
N SER A 265 -20.93 -2.93 -18.07
CA SER A 265 -22.28 -3.12 -17.58
C SER A 265 -22.73 -2.05 -16.56
N THR A 266 -22.01 -0.98 -16.38
CA THR A 266 -22.23 0.09 -15.39
C THR A 266 -22.10 -0.32 -13.91
N ILE A 267 -21.67 -1.55 -13.61
CA ILE A 267 -21.58 -2.05 -12.23
C ILE A 267 -20.24 -1.67 -11.57
N GLY A 268 -19.14 -1.69 -12.31
CA GLY A 268 -17.79 -1.63 -11.75
C GLY A 268 -17.00 -0.34 -12.04
N GLY A 269 -17.61 0.66 -12.68
CA GLY A 269 -16.91 1.89 -13.06
C GLY A 269 -16.57 2.80 -11.88
N ILE A 270 -15.44 3.48 -11.97
CA ILE A 270 -15.06 4.55 -11.02
C ILE A 270 -15.98 5.77 -11.24
N ASN A 271 -16.42 6.40 -10.14
CA ASN A 271 -17.32 7.55 -10.24
C ASN A 271 -16.64 8.80 -10.82
N LEU A 272 -17.45 9.71 -11.30
CA LEU A 272 -17.03 10.96 -11.95
C LEU A 272 -16.15 11.83 -11.05
N LEU A 273 -16.56 12.08 -9.81
CA LEU A 273 -15.83 12.98 -8.90
C LEU A 273 -14.46 12.40 -8.52
N SER A 274 -14.35 11.08 -8.42
CA SER A 274 -13.07 10.41 -8.20
C SER A 274 -12.10 10.68 -9.36
N GLN A 275 -12.58 10.67 -10.60
CA GLN A 275 -11.74 10.95 -11.76
C GLN A 275 -11.35 12.43 -11.86
N VAL A 276 -12.26 13.35 -11.55
CA VAL A 276 -11.96 14.79 -11.45
C VAL A 276 -10.87 15.03 -10.41
N ALA A 277 -11.00 14.45 -9.22
CA ALA A 277 -9.97 14.53 -8.18
C ALA A 277 -8.66 13.87 -8.62
N GLY A 278 -8.74 12.71 -9.27
CA GLY A 278 -7.56 11.98 -9.77
C GLY A 278 -6.76 12.78 -10.80
N ILE A 279 -7.41 13.43 -11.73
CA ILE A 279 -6.77 14.34 -12.69
C ILE A 279 -6.06 15.48 -11.96
N ALA A 280 -6.72 16.12 -10.99
CA ALA A 280 -6.11 17.19 -10.19
C ALA A 280 -4.90 16.70 -9.38
N CYS A 281 -4.96 15.49 -8.81
CA CYS A 281 -3.83 14.85 -8.14
C CYS A 281 -2.64 14.68 -9.09
N LEU A 282 -2.86 14.12 -10.28
CA LEU A 282 -1.81 13.82 -11.25
C LEU A 282 -1.19 15.07 -11.85
N GLU A 283 -2.01 16.07 -12.21
CA GLU A 283 -1.52 17.28 -12.87
C GLU A 283 -0.88 18.28 -11.89
N LYS A 284 -1.34 18.32 -10.64
CA LYS A 284 -0.99 19.42 -9.71
C LYS A 284 -0.58 18.94 -8.31
N GLY A 285 -0.80 17.68 -7.94
CA GLY A 285 -0.65 17.21 -6.54
C GLY A 285 0.73 16.70 -6.18
N PHE A 286 1.61 16.38 -7.11
CA PHE A 286 2.89 15.70 -6.81
C PHE A 286 3.86 16.52 -5.96
N TYR A 287 3.84 17.84 -6.03
CA TYR A 287 4.67 18.66 -5.14
C TYR A 287 4.35 18.39 -3.66
N ARG A 288 3.08 18.14 -3.35
CA ARG A 288 2.65 17.81 -1.98
C ARG A 288 3.13 16.42 -1.58
N VAL A 289 3.15 15.47 -2.51
CA VAL A 289 3.72 14.12 -2.31
C VAL A 289 5.20 14.21 -1.96
N ASP A 290 5.97 14.98 -2.75
CA ASP A 290 7.41 15.15 -2.54
C ASP A 290 7.70 15.81 -1.16
N GLN A 291 6.91 16.80 -0.75
CA GLN A 291 6.99 17.40 0.60
C GLN A 291 6.61 16.39 1.69
N PHE A 292 5.61 15.56 1.46
CA PHE A 292 5.18 14.54 2.41
C PHE A 292 6.23 13.45 2.59
N VAL A 293 6.90 13.03 1.51
CA VAL A 293 8.02 12.09 1.58
C VAL A 293 9.15 12.64 2.47
N GLN A 294 9.45 13.94 2.40
CA GLN A 294 10.41 14.56 3.31
C GLN A 294 9.97 14.46 4.78
N GLN A 295 8.70 14.75 5.08
CA GLN A 295 8.15 14.65 6.44
C GLN A 295 8.21 13.22 6.99
N ILE A 296 7.79 12.23 6.20
CA ILE A 296 7.84 10.82 6.64
C ILE A 296 9.28 10.30 6.75
N THR A 297 10.23 10.88 6.03
CA THR A 297 11.66 10.57 6.19
C THR A 297 12.15 11.01 7.57
N GLU A 298 11.84 12.24 7.98
CA GLU A 298 12.18 12.77 9.31
C GLU A 298 11.50 11.93 10.41
N ASN A 299 10.22 11.59 10.24
CA ASN A 299 9.48 10.76 11.18
C ASN A 299 10.07 9.35 11.29
N ARG A 300 10.46 8.72 10.16
CA ARG A 300 11.11 7.42 10.14
C ARG A 300 12.43 7.45 10.93
N ASP A 301 13.30 8.38 10.60
CA ASP A 301 14.63 8.45 11.21
C ASP A 301 14.53 8.71 12.71
N TYR A 302 13.62 9.61 13.12
CA TYR A 302 13.32 9.82 14.53
C TYR A 302 12.77 8.56 15.21
N ALA A 303 11.80 7.87 14.60
CA ALA A 303 11.23 6.66 15.18
C ALA A 303 12.27 5.55 15.34
N LEU A 304 13.13 5.34 14.34
CA LEU A 304 14.20 4.35 14.41
C LEU A 304 15.22 4.67 15.48
N GLN A 305 15.62 5.94 15.62
CA GLN A 305 16.51 6.39 16.69
C GLN A 305 15.92 6.11 18.08
N ARG A 306 14.62 6.41 18.26
CA ARG A 306 13.90 6.15 19.52
C ARG A 306 13.81 4.66 19.82
N ILE A 307 13.40 3.85 18.83
CA ILE A 307 13.24 2.39 18.97
C ILE A 307 14.58 1.72 19.32
N ALA A 308 15.68 2.15 18.72
CA ALA A 308 17.01 1.60 19.03
C ALA A 308 17.43 1.78 20.50
N ALA A 309 16.85 2.73 21.21
CA ALA A 309 17.09 2.98 22.63
C ALA A 309 16.05 2.31 23.56
N MET A 310 15.00 1.70 23.02
CA MET A 310 13.94 1.06 23.79
C MET A 310 14.29 -0.41 24.07
N PRO A 311 13.97 -0.95 25.25
CA PRO A 311 14.20 -2.37 25.54
C PRO A 311 13.16 -3.27 24.86
N GLY A 312 13.59 -4.44 24.41
CA GLY A 312 12.68 -5.50 23.93
C GLY A 312 12.09 -5.29 22.54
N ILE A 313 12.55 -4.31 21.77
CA ILE A 313 12.07 -3.99 20.43
C ILE A 313 13.23 -3.67 19.48
N LYS A 314 13.12 -4.11 18.23
CA LYS A 314 14.07 -3.83 17.15
C LYS A 314 13.32 -3.48 15.87
N CYS A 315 13.92 -2.67 15.02
CA CYS A 315 13.33 -2.35 13.73
C CYS A 315 14.43 -2.21 12.66
N HIS A 316 14.26 -2.85 11.51
CA HIS A 316 15.09 -2.57 10.35
C HIS A 316 14.73 -1.20 9.77
N LYS A 317 15.65 -0.60 9.01
CA LYS A 317 15.41 0.67 8.32
C LYS A 317 14.65 0.43 7.01
N PRO A 318 13.40 0.88 6.88
CA PRO A 318 12.67 0.73 5.62
C PRO A 318 13.21 1.68 4.55
N GLN A 319 13.09 1.27 3.29
CA GLN A 319 13.47 2.02 2.09
C GLN A 319 12.30 2.77 1.47
N ALA A 320 11.07 2.39 1.84
CA ALA A 320 9.83 2.91 1.26
C ALA A 320 8.68 2.81 2.27
N THR A 321 7.51 3.29 1.87
CA THR A 321 6.27 3.35 2.65
C THR A 321 6.30 4.39 3.76
N PHE A 322 5.19 4.57 4.47
CA PHE A 322 5.14 5.35 5.70
C PHE A 322 4.72 4.49 6.90
N VAL A 323 5.13 3.23 6.87
CA VAL A 323 4.98 2.31 8.01
C VAL A 323 6.34 1.71 8.36
N ILE A 324 6.51 1.38 9.64
CA ILE A 324 7.63 0.59 10.14
C ILE A 324 7.09 -0.69 10.75
N PHE A 325 7.93 -1.73 10.78
CA PHE A 325 7.53 -3.08 11.20
C PHE A 325 8.49 -3.65 12.27
N PRO A 326 8.42 -3.12 13.51
CA PRO A 326 9.27 -3.56 14.60
C PRO A 326 9.05 -5.01 15.04
N ASP A 327 10.15 -5.71 15.32
CA ASP A 327 10.21 -6.99 16.02
C ASP A 327 10.12 -6.75 17.53
N ILE A 328 9.19 -7.42 18.19
CA ILE A 328 8.92 -7.36 19.63
C ILE A 328 9.14 -8.70 20.32
N THR A 329 9.78 -9.68 19.67
CA THR A 329 9.97 -11.04 20.20
C THR A 329 10.69 -11.06 21.54
N GLU A 330 11.63 -10.13 21.78
CA GLU A 330 12.34 -10.02 23.05
C GLU A 330 11.43 -9.62 24.23
N THR A 331 10.25 -9.03 23.96
CA THR A 331 9.27 -8.74 25.00
C THR A 331 8.63 -10.01 25.56
N GLY A 332 8.65 -11.12 24.81
CA GLY A 332 7.99 -12.37 25.15
C GLY A 332 6.45 -12.27 25.17
N MET A 333 5.88 -11.16 24.66
CA MET A 333 4.44 -10.97 24.54
C MET A 333 3.94 -11.34 23.15
N ASP A 334 2.74 -11.85 23.08
CA ASP A 334 1.98 -11.95 21.84
C ASP A 334 1.67 -10.54 21.29
N PRO A 335 1.79 -10.30 19.97
CA PRO A 335 1.51 -8.99 19.37
C PRO A 335 0.11 -8.43 19.66
N VAL A 336 -0.92 -9.29 19.69
CA VAL A 336 -2.31 -8.88 19.96
C VAL A 336 -2.45 -8.45 21.43
N GLU A 337 -1.85 -9.21 22.35
CA GLU A 337 -1.84 -8.87 23.78
C GLU A 337 -1.09 -7.56 24.05
N LEU A 338 0.06 -7.35 23.41
CA LEU A 338 0.81 -6.10 23.53
C LEU A 338 0.01 -4.90 23.00
N VAL A 339 -0.62 -5.02 21.84
CA VAL A 339 -1.42 -3.95 21.24
C VAL A 339 -2.64 -3.61 22.10
N GLU A 340 -3.30 -4.60 22.70
CA GLU A 340 -4.40 -4.36 23.63
C GLU A 340 -3.94 -3.68 24.91
N LEU A 341 -2.80 -4.08 25.47
CA LEU A 341 -2.19 -3.43 26.63
C LEU A 341 -1.82 -1.97 26.32
N LEU A 342 -1.19 -1.71 25.17
CA LEU A 342 -0.85 -0.37 24.71
C LEU A 342 -2.11 0.51 24.61
N LYS A 343 -3.16 0.01 23.97
CA LYS A 343 -4.41 0.74 23.75
C LYS A 343 -5.12 1.07 25.07
N THR A 344 -5.24 0.11 25.95
CA THR A 344 -6.03 0.24 27.19
C THR A 344 -5.31 1.02 28.27
N LYS A 345 -4.05 0.67 28.57
CA LYS A 345 -3.28 1.25 29.67
C LYS A 345 -2.47 2.47 29.23
N TYR A 346 -1.78 2.39 28.07
CA TYR A 346 -0.87 3.45 27.63
C TYR A 346 -1.47 4.40 26.58
N LYS A 347 -2.72 4.17 26.17
CA LYS A 347 -3.45 5.04 25.24
C LYS A 347 -2.76 5.20 23.87
N LEU A 348 -2.18 4.11 23.36
CA LEU A 348 -1.56 4.02 22.04
C LEU A 348 -2.17 2.83 21.29
N ALA A 349 -2.68 3.07 20.08
CA ALA A 349 -3.14 2.03 19.18
C ALA A 349 -2.15 1.87 18.01
N ILE A 350 -1.68 0.64 17.79
CA ILE A 350 -0.85 0.20 16.66
C ILE A 350 -1.43 -1.08 16.09
N VAL A 351 -0.87 -1.62 15.00
CA VAL A 351 -1.38 -2.84 14.35
C VAL A 351 -0.56 -4.04 14.78
N PRO A 352 -1.17 -5.12 15.30
CA PRO A 352 -0.45 -6.35 15.61
C PRO A 352 -0.05 -7.09 14.32
N GLY A 353 1.07 -7.81 14.36
CA GLY A 353 1.37 -8.87 13.43
C GLY A 353 0.41 -10.05 13.60
N GLY A 354 0.64 -11.12 12.84
CA GLY A 354 -0.14 -12.35 12.88
C GLY A 354 -1.01 -12.55 11.63
N GLU A 355 -1.61 -13.73 11.57
CA GLU A 355 -2.27 -14.25 10.36
C GLU A 355 -3.34 -13.33 9.80
N ARG A 356 -4.08 -12.63 10.67
CA ARG A 356 -5.20 -11.77 10.27
C ARG A 356 -4.79 -10.66 9.31
N PHE A 357 -3.64 -10.00 9.53
CA PHE A 357 -3.25 -8.80 8.78
C PHE A 357 -2.14 -9.06 7.77
N PHE A 358 -1.11 -9.85 8.13
CA PHE A 358 0.08 -9.98 7.30
C PHE A 358 0.51 -11.42 7.04
N GLY A 359 -0.08 -12.40 7.71
CA GLY A 359 0.31 -13.80 7.64
C GLY A 359 1.07 -14.29 8.86
N PRO A 360 1.22 -15.62 9.01
CA PRO A 360 1.91 -16.22 10.17
C PRO A 360 3.37 -15.77 10.31
N GLY A 361 4.07 -15.46 9.21
CA GLY A 361 5.44 -14.92 9.23
C GLY A 361 5.58 -13.55 9.89
N SER A 362 4.47 -12.93 10.28
CA SER A 362 4.47 -11.66 11.01
C SER A 362 4.30 -11.79 12.53
N GLU A 363 4.22 -13.03 13.05
CA GLU A 363 4.24 -13.27 14.49
C GLU A 363 5.47 -12.65 15.13
N GLY A 364 5.31 -12.07 16.33
CA GLY A 364 6.39 -11.35 17.01
C GLY A 364 6.66 -9.94 16.48
N HIS A 365 5.82 -9.40 15.59
CA HIS A 365 5.97 -8.06 15.05
C HIS A 365 4.74 -7.18 15.30
N VAL A 366 4.95 -5.87 15.20
CA VAL A 366 3.86 -4.87 15.17
C VAL A 366 4.11 -3.89 14.04
N ARG A 367 3.05 -3.25 13.51
CA ARG A 367 3.20 -2.20 12.49
C ARG A 367 2.79 -0.84 13.06
N ILE A 368 3.63 0.17 12.83
CA ILE A 368 3.43 1.55 13.27
C ILE A 368 3.35 2.46 12.04
N CYS A 369 2.31 3.27 11.94
CA CYS A 369 2.12 4.25 10.88
C CYS A 369 2.82 5.58 11.24
N LEU A 370 3.59 6.13 10.30
CA LEU A 370 4.36 7.36 10.44
C LEU A 370 3.71 8.59 9.78
N ALA A 371 2.54 8.41 9.14
CA ALA A 371 1.85 9.43 8.33
C ALA A 371 1.05 10.41 9.22
N THR A 372 1.74 11.02 10.16
CA THR A 372 1.21 11.98 11.13
C THR A 372 2.23 13.10 11.39
N SER A 373 1.90 14.06 12.23
CA SER A 373 2.84 15.09 12.67
C SER A 373 3.92 14.51 13.57
N HIS A 374 5.05 15.22 13.67
CA HIS A 374 6.14 14.85 14.56
C HIS A 374 5.69 14.76 16.02
N GLU A 375 4.85 15.72 16.45
CA GLU A 375 4.37 15.82 17.82
C GLU A 375 3.47 14.62 18.20
N VAL A 376 2.59 14.18 17.30
CA VAL A 376 1.76 12.98 17.52
C VAL A 376 2.62 11.72 17.57
N LEU A 377 3.60 11.61 16.66
CA LEU A 377 4.52 10.46 16.63
C LEU A 377 5.38 10.41 17.88
N GLU A 378 5.96 11.53 18.32
CA GLU A 378 6.77 11.62 19.54
C GLU A 378 6.00 11.15 20.76
N GLU A 379 4.79 11.66 20.96
CA GLU A 379 3.95 11.24 22.08
C GLU A 379 3.56 9.76 21.97
N GLY A 380 3.25 9.25 20.77
CA GLY A 380 3.01 7.83 20.56
C GLY A 380 4.20 6.95 20.94
N LEU A 381 5.41 7.36 20.55
CA LEU A 381 6.65 6.66 20.91
C LEU A 381 6.99 6.78 22.42
N ASN A 382 6.66 7.89 23.09
CA ASN A 382 6.80 8.02 24.54
C ASN A 382 5.93 6.99 25.27
N ARG A 383 4.70 6.76 24.81
CA ARG A 383 3.78 5.78 25.36
C ARG A 383 4.24 4.34 25.11
N LEU A 384 4.78 4.07 23.92
CA LEU A 384 5.38 2.77 23.60
C LEU A 384 6.57 2.50 24.52
N GLU A 385 7.48 3.45 24.68
CA GLU A 385 8.66 3.33 25.54
C GLU A 385 8.28 3.07 27.00
N ALA A 386 7.27 3.79 27.54
CA ALA A 386 6.77 3.58 28.89
C ALA A 386 6.24 2.15 29.08
N CYS A 387 5.49 1.63 28.13
CA CYS A 387 4.99 0.26 28.16
C CYS A 387 6.14 -0.75 28.16
N LEU A 388 7.10 -0.61 27.25
CA LEU A 388 8.23 -1.54 27.13
C LEU A 388 9.12 -1.53 28.37
N LYS A 389 9.38 -0.36 28.98
CA LYS A 389 10.12 -0.25 30.26
C LYS A 389 9.42 -0.96 31.40
N ASP A 390 8.10 -0.77 31.55
CA ASP A 390 7.31 -1.45 32.57
C ASP A 390 7.36 -2.97 32.40
N LEU A 391 7.20 -3.46 31.15
CA LEU A 391 7.23 -4.89 30.83
C LEU A 391 8.60 -5.52 31.12
N MET A 392 9.66 -4.88 30.70
CA MET A 392 11.02 -5.41 30.86
C MET A 392 11.56 -5.28 32.28
N SER A 393 11.01 -4.36 33.10
CA SER A 393 11.34 -4.24 34.53
C SER A 393 10.62 -5.27 35.40
N ALA A 394 9.54 -5.85 34.89
CA ALA A 394 8.75 -6.87 35.60
C ALA A 394 9.28 -8.31 35.38
N LYS A 395 10.23 -8.49 34.47
CA LYS A 395 10.97 -9.74 34.22
C LYS A 395 12.20 -9.85 35.12
#